data_0f001966d7c59efe6dcef12f7fc62a10
#
_entry.id   0f001966d7c59efe6dcef12f7fc62a10
#
_cell.length_a   1.000
_cell.length_b   1.000
_cell.length_c   1.000
_cell.angle_alpha   90.00
_cell.angle_beta   90.00
_cell.angle_gamma   90.00
#
_symmetry.space_group_name_H-M   'P 1'
#
loop_
_entity.id
_entity.type
_entity.pdbx_description
1 polymer ?
#
loop_
_entity_poly.entity_id
_entity_poly.type
_entity_poly.pdbx_seq_one_letter_code
_entity_poly.pdbx_strand_id
1 'polypeptide(L)'
;MSDEYEKLVAAFTRHLEVERSLSAHTIRAYLGDLESLIAHLEQIGVKSIAQLELIHLRSWLANQQVKGGARTTLSRRAVSVRLFTKWAVKNMYLEKDVAATLATPKGHRTLPEVLGIDDAKIAMDSMATRAAEEETPISLRDVAMVEMLYASGARVAELCGLDLTDVDYERQTIRVLGKGNKERTIPLGNPAMKALGVWLKDGRDLLKNSQSLEAVFLGAR
;
A
#
# COMPACT_ATOMS: atom_id res chain seq x y z
N MET A 1 -15.36 6.96 -20.30
CA MET A 1 -14.71 5.69 -20.72
C MET A 1 -15.71 4.96 -21.63
N SER A 2 -15.27 4.44 -22.76
CA SER A 2 -16.17 3.70 -23.67
C SER A 2 -16.53 2.33 -23.07
N ASP A 3 -17.68 1.75 -23.49
CA ASP A 3 -18.11 0.39 -23.05
C ASP A 3 -17.05 -0.69 -23.32
N GLU A 4 -16.28 -0.53 -24.39
CA GLU A 4 -15.13 -1.41 -24.72
C GLU A 4 -14.06 -1.38 -23.63
N TYR A 5 -13.68 -0.19 -23.17
CA TYR A 5 -12.66 -0.04 -22.12
C TYR A 5 -13.14 -0.51 -20.75
N GLU A 6 -14.44 -0.35 -20.45
CA GLU A 6 -15.01 -0.86 -19.19
C GLU A 6 -14.93 -2.38 -19.13
N LYS A 7 -15.32 -3.06 -20.21
CA LYS A 7 -15.22 -4.53 -20.32
C LYS A 7 -13.76 -5.01 -20.22
N LEU A 8 -12.84 -4.29 -20.87
CA LEU A 8 -11.42 -4.58 -20.84
C LEU A 8 -10.85 -4.48 -19.41
N VAL A 9 -11.16 -3.39 -18.71
CA VAL A 9 -10.73 -3.18 -17.31
C VAL A 9 -11.30 -4.27 -16.41
N ALA A 10 -12.57 -4.62 -16.53
CA ALA A 10 -13.20 -5.67 -15.74
C ALA A 10 -12.53 -7.04 -15.98
N ALA A 11 -12.24 -7.40 -17.23
CA ALA A 11 -11.56 -8.64 -17.57
C ALA A 11 -10.12 -8.69 -17.03
N PHE A 12 -9.38 -7.57 -17.13
CA PHE A 12 -8.05 -7.48 -16.57
C PHE A 12 -8.04 -7.53 -15.04
N THR A 13 -9.02 -6.89 -14.39
CA THR A 13 -9.20 -6.97 -12.93
C THR A 13 -9.33 -8.41 -12.48
N ARG A 14 -10.21 -9.18 -13.12
CA ARG A 14 -10.39 -10.60 -12.83
C ARG A 14 -9.10 -11.41 -12.99
N HIS A 15 -8.30 -11.11 -14.03
CA HIS A 15 -6.98 -11.74 -14.21
C HIS A 15 -6.03 -11.45 -13.04
N LEU A 16 -5.98 -10.18 -12.58
CA LEU A 16 -5.11 -9.79 -11.47
C LEU A 16 -5.51 -10.45 -10.14
N GLU A 17 -6.83 -10.59 -9.91
CA GLU A 17 -7.39 -11.19 -8.69
C GLU A 17 -7.24 -12.70 -8.68
N VAL A 18 -7.74 -13.38 -9.71
CA VAL A 18 -7.90 -14.83 -9.72
C VAL A 18 -6.64 -15.55 -10.20
N GLU A 19 -6.07 -15.12 -11.36
CA GLU A 19 -4.95 -15.86 -11.95
C GLU A 19 -3.60 -15.43 -11.35
N ARG A 20 -3.47 -14.18 -10.91
CA ARG A 20 -2.22 -13.65 -10.35
C ARG A 20 -2.22 -13.57 -8.83
N SER A 21 -3.37 -13.69 -8.18
CA SER A 21 -3.53 -13.61 -6.72
C SER A 21 -2.76 -12.42 -6.11
N LEU A 22 -2.85 -11.26 -6.76
CA LEU A 22 -2.18 -10.05 -6.30
C LEU A 22 -2.92 -9.44 -5.11
N SER A 23 -2.19 -8.73 -4.25
CA SER A 23 -2.82 -8.01 -3.14
C SER A 23 -3.75 -6.91 -3.64
N ALA A 24 -4.82 -6.61 -2.88
CA ALA A 24 -5.78 -5.56 -3.20
C ALA A 24 -5.11 -4.19 -3.46
N HIS A 25 -4.03 -3.87 -2.74
CA HIS A 25 -3.25 -2.65 -2.97
C HIS A 25 -2.54 -2.64 -4.32
N THR A 26 -1.96 -3.78 -4.73
CA THR A 26 -1.31 -3.91 -6.04
C THR A 26 -2.33 -3.81 -7.16
N ILE A 27 -3.47 -4.48 -7.02
CA ILE A 27 -4.57 -4.45 -8.00
C ILE A 27 -5.06 -3.02 -8.18
N ARG A 28 -5.39 -2.32 -7.08
CA ARG A 28 -5.81 -0.91 -7.13
C ARG A 28 -4.80 -0.02 -7.82
N ALA A 29 -3.51 -0.20 -7.53
CA ALA A 29 -2.45 0.58 -8.16
C ALA A 29 -2.34 0.32 -9.67
N TYR A 30 -2.45 -0.94 -10.10
CA TYR A 30 -2.37 -1.31 -11.52
C TYR A 30 -3.61 -0.88 -12.30
N LEU A 31 -4.78 -0.98 -11.70
CA LEU A 31 -6.03 -0.48 -12.31
C LEU A 31 -6.00 1.04 -12.48
N GLY A 32 -5.58 1.79 -11.46
CA GLY A 32 -5.41 3.24 -11.59
C GLY A 32 -4.37 3.65 -12.65
N ASP A 33 -3.33 2.83 -12.86
CA ASP A 33 -2.38 3.04 -13.96
C ASP A 33 -3.03 2.78 -15.33
N LEU A 34 -3.83 1.73 -15.46
CA LEU A 34 -4.55 1.41 -16.70
C LEU A 34 -5.60 2.46 -17.03
N GLU A 35 -6.38 2.90 -16.04
CA GLU A 35 -7.36 3.99 -16.19
C GLU A 35 -6.68 5.28 -16.66
N SER A 36 -5.53 5.61 -16.06
CA SER A 36 -4.72 6.77 -16.47
C SER A 36 -4.19 6.65 -17.90
N LEU A 37 -3.83 5.43 -18.35
CA LEU A 37 -3.45 5.16 -19.74
C LEU A 37 -4.63 5.35 -20.67
N ILE A 38 -5.78 4.74 -20.35
CA ILE A 38 -7.01 4.84 -21.16
C ILE A 38 -7.43 6.30 -21.34
N ALA A 39 -7.45 7.07 -20.25
CA ALA A 39 -7.76 8.51 -20.32
C ALA A 39 -6.81 9.27 -21.25
N HIS A 40 -5.51 8.92 -21.24
CA HIS A 40 -4.54 9.51 -22.18
C HIS A 40 -4.82 9.10 -23.63
N LEU A 41 -5.14 7.83 -23.89
CA LEU A 41 -5.49 7.33 -25.23
C LEU A 41 -6.73 8.03 -25.77
N GLU A 42 -7.77 8.19 -24.98
CA GLU A 42 -8.98 8.94 -25.34
C GLU A 42 -8.65 10.41 -25.72
N GLN A 43 -7.78 11.08 -24.94
CA GLN A 43 -7.35 12.46 -25.21
C GLN A 43 -6.61 12.61 -26.54
N ILE A 44 -5.84 11.61 -26.97
CA ILE A 44 -5.11 11.63 -28.24
C ILE A 44 -5.90 10.98 -29.39
N GLY A 45 -7.18 10.65 -29.18
CA GLY A 45 -8.09 10.16 -30.21
C GLY A 45 -7.97 8.68 -30.55
N VAL A 46 -7.27 7.89 -29.72
CA VAL A 46 -7.21 6.40 -29.83
C VAL A 46 -8.48 5.82 -29.25
N LYS A 47 -9.34 5.24 -30.08
CA LYS A 47 -10.69 4.82 -29.71
C LYS A 47 -10.78 3.34 -29.27
N SER A 48 -9.81 2.51 -29.63
CA SER A 48 -9.78 1.10 -29.31
C SER A 48 -8.40 0.68 -28.85
N ILE A 49 -8.34 -0.26 -27.89
CA ILE A 49 -7.07 -0.80 -27.41
C ILE A 49 -6.28 -1.52 -28.49
N ALA A 50 -6.95 -2.06 -29.51
CA ALA A 50 -6.29 -2.69 -30.67
C ALA A 50 -5.36 -1.73 -31.44
N GLN A 51 -5.60 -0.42 -31.31
CA GLN A 51 -4.77 0.64 -31.95
C GLN A 51 -3.59 1.05 -31.05
N LEU A 52 -3.39 0.41 -29.91
CA LEU A 52 -2.30 0.76 -28.99
C LEU A 52 -0.94 0.48 -29.63
N GLU A 53 -0.08 1.49 -29.61
CA GLU A 53 1.29 1.42 -30.12
C GLU A 53 2.30 1.87 -29.04
N LEU A 54 3.58 1.52 -29.23
CA LEU A 54 4.65 1.93 -28.33
C LEU A 54 4.76 3.44 -28.16
N ILE A 55 4.47 4.20 -29.22
CA ILE A 55 4.51 5.67 -29.19
C ILE A 55 3.47 6.24 -28.20
N HIS A 56 2.30 5.64 -28.12
CA HIS A 56 1.24 6.05 -27.19
C HIS A 56 1.67 5.82 -25.72
N LEU A 57 2.32 4.69 -25.44
CA LEU A 57 2.85 4.39 -24.11
C LEU A 57 3.96 5.37 -23.70
N ARG A 58 4.85 5.70 -24.63
CA ARG A 58 5.91 6.70 -24.40
C ARG A 58 5.33 8.09 -24.16
N SER A 59 4.35 8.50 -24.96
CA SER A 59 3.64 9.77 -24.81
C SER A 59 2.95 9.86 -23.45
N TRP A 60 2.24 8.79 -23.04
CA TRP A 60 1.60 8.72 -21.73
C TRP A 60 2.61 8.89 -20.59
N LEU A 61 3.73 8.13 -20.58
CA LEU A 61 4.74 8.24 -19.54
C LEU A 61 5.41 9.62 -19.52
N ALA A 62 5.68 10.21 -20.68
CA ALA A 62 6.22 11.56 -20.78
C ALA A 62 5.25 12.61 -20.20
N ASN A 63 3.96 12.50 -20.51
CA ASN A 63 2.93 13.37 -19.94
C ASN A 63 2.86 13.24 -18.41
N GLN A 64 2.97 12.01 -17.87
CA GLN A 64 3.00 11.80 -16.42
C GLN A 64 4.26 12.40 -15.76
N GLN A 65 5.39 12.36 -16.45
CA GLN A 65 6.63 13.00 -15.99
C GLN A 65 6.49 14.53 -15.95
N VAL A 66 5.93 15.14 -16.98
CA VAL A 66 5.66 16.59 -17.03
C VAL A 66 4.72 17.03 -15.92
N LYS A 67 3.75 16.20 -15.55
CA LYS A 67 2.84 16.43 -14.41
C LYS A 67 3.50 16.23 -13.02
N GLY A 68 4.81 16.05 -12.96
CA GLY A 68 5.55 15.91 -11.70
C GLY A 68 5.54 14.49 -11.12
N GLY A 69 5.18 13.47 -11.91
CA GLY A 69 5.18 12.08 -11.45
C GLY A 69 6.55 11.61 -10.97
N ALA A 70 6.63 11.08 -9.75
CA ALA A 70 7.86 10.55 -9.19
C ALA A 70 8.42 9.40 -10.06
N ARG A 71 9.74 9.28 -10.16
CA ARG A 71 10.41 8.21 -10.95
C ARG A 71 9.98 6.81 -10.55
N THR A 72 9.76 6.57 -9.25
CA THR A 72 9.25 5.29 -8.73
C THR A 72 7.86 4.97 -9.24
N THR A 73 6.98 5.97 -9.32
CA THR A 73 5.64 5.85 -9.89
C THR A 73 5.70 5.56 -11.39
N LEU A 74 6.58 6.24 -12.14
CA LEU A 74 6.76 5.99 -13.58
C LEU A 74 7.32 4.57 -13.82
N SER A 75 8.26 4.11 -12.98
CA SER A 75 8.76 2.73 -13.04
C SER A 75 7.65 1.71 -12.80
N ARG A 76 6.80 1.92 -11.79
CA ARG A 76 5.65 1.05 -11.51
C ARG A 76 4.68 1.04 -12.69
N ARG A 77 4.35 2.19 -13.27
CA ARG A 77 3.49 2.33 -14.45
C ARG A 77 4.02 1.57 -15.65
N ALA A 78 5.32 1.63 -15.90
CA ALA A 78 5.94 0.82 -16.96
C ALA A 78 5.84 -0.70 -16.68
N VAL A 79 5.87 -1.13 -15.43
CA VAL A 79 5.67 -2.55 -15.05
C VAL A 79 4.21 -2.95 -15.22
N SER A 80 3.26 -2.14 -14.74
CA SER A 80 1.83 -2.45 -14.85
C SER A 80 1.36 -2.55 -16.30
N VAL A 81 1.81 -1.63 -17.16
CA VAL A 81 1.43 -1.64 -18.57
C VAL A 81 2.06 -2.81 -19.35
N ARG A 82 3.27 -3.26 -18.99
CA ARG A 82 3.82 -4.50 -19.58
C ARG A 82 3.03 -5.74 -19.18
N LEU A 83 2.59 -5.79 -17.92
CA LEU A 83 1.72 -6.88 -17.49
C LEU A 83 0.40 -6.87 -18.26
N PHE A 84 -0.17 -5.67 -18.41
CA PHE A 84 -1.41 -5.48 -19.16
C PHE A 84 -1.27 -5.86 -20.63
N THR A 85 -0.26 -5.35 -21.37
CA THR A 85 -0.10 -5.65 -22.80
C THR A 85 0.20 -7.13 -23.06
N LYS A 86 0.99 -7.77 -22.19
CA LYS A 86 1.23 -9.21 -22.26
C LYS A 86 -0.05 -10.02 -22.07
N TRP A 87 -0.91 -9.63 -21.11
CA TRP A 87 -2.22 -10.23 -20.90
C TRP A 87 -3.14 -9.98 -22.10
N ALA A 88 -3.16 -8.74 -22.61
CA ALA A 88 -3.99 -8.33 -23.74
C ALA A 88 -3.66 -9.13 -25.02
N VAL A 89 -2.39 -9.43 -25.28
CA VAL A 89 -1.99 -10.32 -26.38
C VAL A 89 -2.49 -11.75 -26.15
N LYS A 90 -2.31 -12.29 -24.95
CA LYS A 90 -2.79 -13.63 -24.60
C LYS A 90 -4.30 -13.79 -24.80
N ASN A 91 -5.07 -12.73 -24.59
CA ASN A 91 -6.53 -12.70 -24.70
C ASN A 91 -7.03 -12.06 -26.01
N MET A 92 -6.16 -11.91 -27.01
CA MET A 92 -6.49 -11.42 -28.36
C MET A 92 -7.05 -9.99 -28.44
N TYR A 93 -6.82 -9.16 -27.43
CA TYR A 93 -7.09 -7.73 -27.47
C TYR A 93 -6.02 -6.95 -28.22
N LEU A 94 -4.79 -7.49 -28.31
CA LEU A 94 -3.66 -6.95 -29.06
C LEU A 94 -3.02 -8.03 -29.90
N GLU A 95 -2.56 -7.67 -31.10
CA GLU A 95 -1.82 -8.60 -31.96
C GLU A 95 -0.39 -8.87 -31.46
N LYS A 96 0.25 -7.87 -30.85
CA LYS A 96 1.63 -7.93 -30.36
C LYS A 96 1.82 -7.20 -29.04
N ASP A 97 2.81 -7.60 -28.26
CA ASP A 97 3.19 -6.93 -27.00
C ASP A 97 3.96 -5.62 -27.30
N VAL A 98 3.23 -4.52 -27.41
CA VAL A 98 3.76 -3.19 -27.72
C VAL A 98 4.61 -2.61 -26.58
N ALA A 99 4.47 -3.13 -25.36
CA ALA A 99 5.26 -2.67 -24.21
C ALA A 99 6.56 -3.48 -24.01
N ALA A 100 6.83 -4.52 -24.80
CA ALA A 100 8.01 -5.37 -24.64
C ALA A 100 9.33 -4.57 -24.67
N THR A 101 9.41 -3.54 -25.50
CA THR A 101 10.58 -2.64 -25.65
C THR A 101 10.44 -1.31 -24.91
N LEU A 102 9.41 -1.15 -24.08
CA LEU A 102 9.22 0.07 -23.30
C LEU A 102 10.34 0.20 -22.25
N ALA A 103 11.13 1.26 -22.32
CA ALA A 103 12.16 1.52 -21.31
C ALA A 103 11.54 1.81 -19.94
N THR A 104 12.12 1.25 -18.89
CA THR A 104 11.75 1.60 -17.51
C THR A 104 12.69 2.67 -17.01
N PRO A 105 12.19 3.82 -16.53
CA PRO A 105 13.04 4.79 -15.87
C PRO A 105 13.75 4.12 -14.69
N LYS A 106 15.09 4.10 -14.70
CA LYS A 106 15.86 3.59 -13.56
C LYS A 106 15.71 4.58 -12.41
N GLY A 107 15.09 4.13 -11.31
CA GLY A 107 15.09 4.89 -10.06
C GLY A 107 16.51 4.98 -9.49
N HIS A 108 16.90 6.15 -8.96
CA HIS A 108 18.05 6.18 -8.07
C HIS A 108 17.67 5.39 -6.81
N ARG A 109 18.45 4.38 -6.46
CA ARG A 109 18.37 3.74 -5.15
C ARG A 109 19.06 4.69 -4.16
N THR A 110 18.29 5.59 -3.57
CA THR A 110 18.72 6.25 -2.33
C THR A 110 18.51 5.25 -1.20
N LEU A 111 19.53 5.05 -0.39
CA LEU A 111 19.35 4.35 0.87
C LEU A 111 18.37 5.15 1.71
N PRO A 112 17.41 4.50 2.40
CA PRO A 112 16.55 5.20 3.34
C PRO A 112 17.42 5.94 4.39
N GLU A 113 17.04 7.17 4.70
CA GLU A 113 17.60 7.83 5.88
C GLU A 113 17.17 7.03 7.11
N VAL A 114 18.16 6.60 7.88
CA VAL A 114 17.94 5.90 9.14
C VAL A 114 18.00 6.93 10.26
N LEU A 115 16.93 7.02 11.04
CA LEU A 115 16.94 7.84 12.26
C LEU A 115 18.01 7.33 13.20
N GLY A 116 18.82 8.24 13.77
CA GLY A 116 19.72 7.93 14.85
C GLY A 116 18.94 7.41 16.07
N ILE A 117 19.61 6.64 16.93
CA ILE A 117 18.99 6.11 18.16
C ILE A 117 18.47 7.25 19.04
N ASP A 118 19.24 8.33 19.16
CA ASP A 118 18.86 9.50 19.96
C ASP A 118 17.67 10.25 19.36
N ASP A 119 17.62 10.41 18.03
CA ASP A 119 16.51 11.06 17.34
C ASP A 119 15.23 10.24 17.49
N ALA A 120 15.33 8.92 17.36
CA ALA A 120 14.20 8.01 17.57
C ALA A 120 13.68 8.10 19.00
N LYS A 121 14.58 8.15 20.00
CA LYS A 121 14.22 8.29 21.41
C LYS A 121 13.53 9.64 21.67
N ILE A 122 14.09 10.74 21.17
CA ILE A 122 13.48 12.08 21.30
C ILE A 122 12.07 12.10 20.70
N ALA A 123 11.90 11.51 19.53
CA ALA A 123 10.58 11.45 18.89
C ALA A 123 9.56 10.66 19.75
N MET A 124 9.96 9.52 20.31
CA MET A 124 9.11 8.68 21.16
C MET A 124 8.77 9.40 22.49
N ASP A 125 9.76 9.98 23.15
CA ASP A 125 9.56 10.72 24.40
C ASP A 125 8.64 11.94 24.18
N SER A 126 8.80 12.66 23.06
CA SER A 126 7.93 13.78 22.68
C SER A 126 6.47 13.32 22.46
N MET A 127 6.26 12.19 21.80
CA MET A 127 4.92 11.63 21.59
C MET A 127 4.28 11.19 22.92
N ALA A 128 5.05 10.56 23.79
CA ALA A 128 4.56 10.14 25.11
C ALA A 128 4.17 11.36 25.97
N THR A 129 5.00 12.42 25.98
CA THR A 129 4.70 13.68 26.70
C THR A 129 3.42 14.32 26.17
N ARG A 130 3.31 14.44 24.85
CA ARG A 130 2.11 15.00 24.21
C ARG A 130 0.85 14.19 24.53
N ALA A 131 0.93 12.87 24.53
CA ALA A 131 -0.19 12.02 24.88
C ALA A 131 -0.63 12.18 26.35
N ALA A 132 0.31 12.41 27.26
CA ALA A 132 0.02 12.69 28.65
C ALA A 132 -0.64 14.08 28.86
N GLU A 133 -0.32 15.06 28.00
CA GLU A 133 -0.93 16.40 28.04
C GLU A 133 -2.33 16.43 27.39
N GLU A 134 -2.51 15.73 26.27
CA GLU A 134 -3.76 15.76 25.51
C GLU A 134 -4.83 14.81 26.05
N GLU A 135 -4.43 13.70 26.68
CA GLU A 135 -5.29 12.63 27.24
C GLU A 135 -6.39 12.15 26.27
N THR A 136 -6.11 12.18 24.95
CA THR A 136 -7.08 11.76 23.93
C THR A 136 -6.92 10.29 23.58
N PRO A 137 -8.01 9.58 23.21
CA PRO A 137 -7.88 8.20 22.70
C PRO A 137 -6.93 8.08 21.52
N ILE A 138 -6.88 9.10 20.66
CA ILE A 138 -5.99 9.11 19.48
C ILE A 138 -4.54 9.19 19.90
N SER A 139 -4.19 10.05 20.85
CA SER A 139 -2.82 10.19 21.33
C SER A 139 -2.33 8.91 22.03
N LEU A 140 -3.17 8.25 22.82
CA LEU A 140 -2.86 6.94 23.42
C LEU A 140 -2.62 5.86 22.37
N ARG A 141 -3.46 5.81 21.32
CA ARG A 141 -3.28 4.90 20.18
C ARG A 141 -1.95 5.13 19.48
N ASP A 142 -1.65 6.38 19.18
CA ASP A 142 -0.48 6.74 18.38
C ASP A 142 0.82 6.43 19.14
N VAL A 143 0.86 6.63 20.46
CA VAL A 143 1.99 6.18 21.31
C VAL A 143 2.13 4.67 21.25
N ALA A 144 1.04 3.92 21.42
CA ALA A 144 1.09 2.46 21.35
C ALA A 144 1.59 1.97 19.98
N MET A 145 1.12 2.58 18.90
CA MET A 145 1.56 2.24 17.54
C MET A 145 3.07 2.49 17.35
N VAL A 146 3.58 3.63 17.78
CA VAL A 146 5.00 3.99 17.60
C VAL A 146 5.90 3.09 18.46
N GLU A 147 5.54 2.84 19.72
CA GLU A 147 6.25 1.91 20.60
C GLU A 147 6.31 0.50 20.00
N MET A 148 5.18 0.01 19.48
CA MET A 148 5.13 -1.31 18.86
C MET A 148 5.92 -1.36 17.55
N LEU A 149 5.88 -0.31 16.70
CA LEU A 149 6.67 -0.23 15.48
C LEU A 149 8.16 -0.26 15.79
N TYR A 150 8.60 0.53 16.78
CA TYR A 150 10.00 0.59 17.18
C TYR A 150 10.49 -0.75 17.76
N ALA A 151 9.70 -1.36 18.64
CA ALA A 151 10.07 -2.62 19.28
C ALA A 151 10.07 -3.81 18.32
N SER A 152 9.13 -3.85 17.35
CA SER A 152 8.92 -5.01 16.49
C SER A 152 9.59 -4.94 15.13
N GLY A 153 9.88 -3.74 14.62
CA GLY A 153 10.24 -3.53 13.23
C GLY A 153 9.17 -4.02 12.23
N ALA A 154 7.93 -4.19 12.68
CA ALA A 154 6.81 -4.56 11.82
C ALA A 154 6.49 -3.45 10.82
N ARG A 155 5.90 -3.81 9.68
CA ARG A 155 5.39 -2.80 8.75
C ARG A 155 4.12 -2.17 9.32
N VAL A 156 3.90 -0.89 9.03
CA VAL A 156 2.68 -0.18 9.47
C VAL A 156 1.41 -0.95 9.09
N ALA A 157 1.35 -1.49 7.88
CA ALA A 157 0.19 -2.28 7.44
C ALA A 157 0.00 -3.60 8.22
N GLU A 158 1.09 -4.23 8.65
CA GLU A 158 1.06 -5.43 9.50
C GLU A 158 0.52 -5.09 10.90
N LEU A 159 0.97 -3.96 11.44
CA LEU A 159 0.51 -3.48 12.74
C LEU A 159 -0.97 -3.06 12.70
N CYS A 160 -1.39 -2.32 11.68
CA CYS A 160 -2.78 -1.91 11.51
C CYS A 160 -3.74 -3.09 11.26
N GLY A 161 -3.23 -4.22 10.81
CA GLY A 161 -4.00 -5.44 10.58
C GLY A 161 -4.05 -6.39 11.76
N LEU A 162 -3.54 -6.00 12.94
CA LEU A 162 -3.59 -6.84 14.14
C LEU A 162 -5.00 -6.90 14.73
N ASP A 163 -5.42 -8.11 15.06
CA ASP A 163 -6.58 -8.37 15.91
C ASP A 163 -6.15 -8.65 17.35
N LEU A 164 -7.07 -8.50 18.31
CA LEU A 164 -6.82 -8.73 19.74
C LEU A 164 -6.27 -10.15 20.00
N THR A 165 -6.71 -11.13 19.21
CA THR A 165 -6.25 -12.52 19.27
C THR A 165 -4.83 -12.73 18.75
N ASP A 166 -4.24 -11.75 18.10
CA ASP A 166 -2.86 -11.81 17.61
C ASP A 166 -1.84 -11.36 18.67
N VAL A 167 -2.30 -10.91 19.83
CA VAL A 167 -1.46 -10.45 20.94
C VAL A 167 -1.39 -11.53 22.02
N ASP A 168 -0.19 -12.05 22.27
CA ASP A 168 0.08 -12.98 23.38
C ASP A 168 0.75 -12.20 24.53
N TYR A 169 -0.02 -11.94 25.57
CA TYR A 169 0.43 -11.17 26.73
C TYR A 169 1.39 -11.97 27.63
N GLU A 170 1.23 -13.29 27.71
CA GLU A 170 2.10 -14.14 28.53
C GLU A 170 3.50 -14.23 27.95
N ARG A 171 3.58 -14.39 26.63
CA ARG A 171 4.85 -14.47 25.89
C ARG A 171 5.38 -13.12 25.43
N GLN A 172 4.59 -12.07 25.61
CA GLN A 172 4.89 -10.72 25.10
C GLN A 172 5.24 -10.74 23.61
N THR A 173 4.38 -11.35 22.80
CA THR A 173 4.58 -11.46 21.35
C THR A 173 3.35 -11.01 20.58
N ILE A 174 3.56 -10.61 19.33
CA ILE A 174 2.49 -10.40 18.36
C ILE A 174 2.68 -11.32 17.16
N ARG A 175 1.59 -11.77 16.59
CA ARG A 175 1.54 -12.52 15.34
C ARG A 175 1.15 -11.58 14.20
N VAL A 176 2.03 -11.39 13.23
CA VAL A 176 1.77 -10.50 12.09
C VAL A 176 1.73 -11.27 10.78
N LEU A 177 0.90 -10.78 9.87
CA LEU A 177 0.74 -11.35 8.53
C LEU A 177 1.55 -10.55 7.50
N GLY A 178 2.63 -11.15 7.01
CA GLY A 178 3.53 -10.54 6.04
C GLY A 178 3.11 -10.72 4.58
N LYS A 179 3.98 -10.30 3.67
CA LYS A 179 3.78 -10.45 2.23
C LYS A 179 3.58 -11.92 1.84
N GLY A 180 2.54 -12.20 1.06
CA GLY A 180 2.21 -13.57 0.62
C GLY A 180 1.53 -14.40 1.71
N ASN A 181 0.84 -13.75 2.63
CA ASN A 181 0.10 -14.42 3.73
C ASN A 181 0.99 -15.25 4.65
N LYS A 182 2.27 -14.87 4.79
CA LYS A 182 3.20 -15.56 5.68
C LYS A 182 3.11 -14.97 7.08
N GLU A 183 2.73 -15.80 8.03
CA GLU A 183 2.71 -15.43 9.44
C GLU A 183 4.11 -15.45 10.04
N ARG A 184 4.37 -14.52 10.95
CA ARG A 184 5.53 -14.55 11.84
C ARG A 184 5.19 -13.99 13.20
N THR A 185 5.78 -14.56 14.24
CA THR A 185 5.67 -14.07 15.62
C THR A 185 6.86 -13.17 15.93
N ILE A 186 6.59 -12.03 16.55
CA ILE A 186 7.59 -11.02 16.89
C ILE A 186 7.51 -10.74 18.38
N PRO A 187 8.62 -10.82 19.13
CA PRO A 187 8.64 -10.43 20.53
C PRO A 187 8.55 -8.91 20.67
N LEU A 188 7.85 -8.47 21.73
CA LEU A 188 7.74 -7.08 22.13
C LEU A 188 8.42 -6.84 23.46
N GLY A 189 9.09 -5.68 23.60
CA GLY A 189 9.62 -5.26 24.89
C GLY A 189 8.55 -4.70 25.82
N ASN A 190 8.87 -4.63 27.11
CA ASN A 190 7.97 -4.09 28.14
C ASN A 190 7.39 -2.69 27.83
N PRO A 191 8.14 -1.72 27.26
CA PRO A 191 7.57 -0.40 26.91
C PRO A 191 6.40 -0.51 25.95
N ALA A 192 6.57 -1.28 24.86
CA ALA A 192 5.54 -1.49 23.85
C ALA A 192 4.30 -2.20 24.42
N MET A 193 4.50 -3.25 25.26
CA MET A 193 3.41 -3.95 25.92
C MET A 193 2.66 -3.04 26.89
N LYS A 194 3.37 -2.18 27.62
CA LYS A 194 2.75 -1.20 28.54
C LYS A 194 1.90 -0.18 27.76
N ALA A 195 2.45 0.41 26.70
CA ALA A 195 1.75 1.37 25.87
C ALA A 195 0.50 0.75 25.21
N LEU A 196 0.63 -0.49 24.70
CA LEU A 196 -0.50 -1.25 24.18
C LEU A 196 -1.58 -1.48 25.25
N GLY A 197 -1.18 -1.85 26.46
CA GLY A 197 -2.10 -2.05 27.58
C GLY A 197 -2.89 -0.79 27.95
N VAL A 198 -2.22 0.36 27.99
CA VAL A 198 -2.88 1.68 28.23
C VAL A 198 -3.88 1.98 27.12
N TRP A 199 -3.46 1.84 25.85
CA TRP A 199 -4.36 2.04 24.71
C TRP A 199 -5.62 1.16 24.79
N LEU A 200 -5.45 -0.12 25.03
CA LEU A 200 -6.58 -1.06 25.06
C LEU A 200 -7.53 -0.81 26.21
N LYS A 201 -7.00 -0.40 27.38
CA LYS A 201 -7.79 -0.17 28.58
C LYS A 201 -8.49 1.19 28.56
N ASP A 202 -7.76 2.26 28.18
CA ASP A 202 -8.19 3.63 28.44
C ASP A 202 -8.59 4.38 27.16
N GLY A 203 -8.21 3.86 25.97
CA GLY A 203 -8.44 4.57 24.69
C GLY A 203 -9.32 3.82 23.69
N ARG A 204 -9.12 2.50 23.53
CA ARG A 204 -9.74 1.74 22.43
C ARG A 204 -11.27 1.77 22.45
N ASP A 205 -11.88 1.56 23.63
CA ASP A 205 -13.34 1.49 23.72
C ASP A 205 -14.02 2.84 23.43
N LEU A 206 -13.31 3.96 23.58
CA LEU A 206 -13.80 5.29 23.23
C LEU A 206 -13.88 5.52 21.70
N LEU A 207 -13.14 4.76 20.91
CA LEU A 207 -13.17 4.80 19.43
C LEU A 207 -13.92 3.61 18.81
N LYS A 208 -14.44 2.68 19.64
CA LYS A 208 -15.11 1.49 19.17
C LYS A 208 -16.47 1.81 18.54
N ASN A 209 -16.72 1.18 17.37
CA ASN A 209 -17.99 1.25 16.67
C ASN A 209 -18.40 -0.16 16.18
N SER A 210 -19.55 -0.29 15.52
CA SER A 210 -20.08 -1.57 15.02
C SER A 210 -19.18 -2.28 14.00
N GLN A 211 -18.24 -1.57 13.37
CA GLN A 211 -17.31 -2.12 12.37
C GLN A 211 -15.93 -2.43 12.95
N SER A 212 -15.68 -2.08 14.22
CA SER A 212 -14.35 -2.22 14.84
C SER A 212 -13.92 -3.66 15.05
N LEU A 213 -14.89 -4.59 15.17
CA LEU A 213 -14.65 -6.01 15.40
C LEU A 213 -13.53 -6.24 16.45
N GLU A 214 -12.59 -7.11 16.13
CA GLU A 214 -11.45 -7.46 17.00
C GLU A 214 -10.18 -6.65 16.70
N ALA A 215 -10.22 -5.68 15.79
CA ALA A 215 -9.04 -4.89 15.44
C ALA A 215 -8.41 -4.22 16.67
N VAL A 216 -7.09 -4.35 16.82
CA VAL A 216 -6.33 -3.72 17.92
C VAL A 216 -6.37 -2.21 17.79
N PHE A 217 -6.08 -1.68 16.59
CA PHE A 217 -6.00 -0.25 16.35
C PHE A 217 -7.22 0.27 15.60
N LEU A 218 -7.86 1.28 16.15
CA LEU A 218 -9.08 1.87 15.62
C LEU A 218 -8.83 3.27 15.07
N GLY A 219 -9.52 3.62 13.98
CA GLY A 219 -9.56 4.97 13.43
C GLY A 219 -10.58 5.85 14.15
N ALA A 220 -10.47 7.17 13.97
CA ALA A 220 -11.38 8.17 14.51
C ALA A 220 -12.68 8.33 13.70
N ARG A 221 -12.98 7.42 12.73
CA ARG A 221 -14.14 7.52 11.83
C ARG A 221 -15.10 6.39 12.06
#